data_13bb551457f9ec300b778715e288b1bb
#
_entry.id   13bb551457f9ec300b778715e288b1bb
#
_cell.length_a   1.000
_cell.length_b   1.000
_cell.length_c   1.000
_cell.angle_alpha   90.00
_cell.angle_beta   90.00
_cell.angle_gamma   90.00
#
_symmetry.space_group_name_H-M   'P 1'
#
loop_
_entity.id
_entity.type
_entity.pdbx_description
1 polymer ?
#
loop_
_entity_poly.entity_id
_entity_poly.type
_entity_poly.pdbx_seq_one_letter_code
_entity_poly.pdbx_strand_id
1 'polypeptide(L)'
;VVLGSYVVTRVSQYVKEYGSRFMVVMDPVLKDVGLADKILQPLNERNVDYFIFDELNDGANSKQIQQALELAKQGYVQGIIAVGGTKALNIASAVAALFNESFGIYDCLDGTVPTKEALPLICVPTTIRIPFLFNPVIPLIDARCNQIKLMKVQKEICKLAVMDSTLIASLTENQKSSISLETLCIAVEAYLSQKASFFSDMFCEKSAELFGYALDGSKSLEI
;
A
#
# COMPACT_ATOMS: atom_id res chain seq x y z
N VAL A 1 -5.18 -2.38 11.83
CA VAL A 1 -5.92 -2.63 10.58
C VAL A 1 -7.38 -2.32 10.81
N VAL A 2 -8.00 -1.58 9.89
CA VAL A 2 -9.44 -1.31 9.84
C VAL A 2 -9.98 -1.98 8.59
N LEU A 3 -10.92 -2.90 8.74
CA LEU A 3 -11.47 -3.69 7.64
C LEU A 3 -12.99 -3.57 7.63
N GLY A 4 -13.58 -3.36 6.45
CA GLY A 4 -15.02 -3.33 6.26
C GLY A 4 -15.45 -2.51 5.05
N SER A 5 -16.74 -2.52 4.74
CA SER A 5 -17.30 -1.69 3.69
C SER A 5 -17.46 -0.25 4.17
N TYR A 6 -17.13 0.71 3.32
CA TYR A 6 -17.24 2.16 3.58
C TYR A 6 -16.37 2.67 4.75
N VAL A 7 -15.37 1.91 5.23
CA VAL A 7 -14.49 2.36 6.32
C VAL A 7 -13.59 3.51 5.88
N VAL A 8 -13.34 3.67 4.59
CA VAL A 8 -12.56 4.77 4.02
C VAL A 8 -13.20 6.13 4.28
N THR A 9 -14.52 6.20 4.44
CA THR A 9 -15.22 7.46 4.77
C THR A 9 -14.83 8.03 6.14
N ARG A 10 -14.21 7.21 6.98
CA ARG A 10 -13.71 7.59 8.30
C ARG A 10 -12.19 7.77 8.33
N VAL A 11 -11.50 7.70 7.19
CA VAL A 11 -10.04 7.78 7.13
C VAL A 11 -9.49 9.01 7.84
N SER A 12 -10.17 10.15 7.73
CA SER A 12 -9.79 11.40 8.39
C SER A 12 -9.82 11.34 9.93
N GLN A 13 -10.61 10.45 10.51
CA GLN A 13 -10.62 10.25 11.96
C GLN A 13 -9.35 9.55 12.42
N TYR A 14 -8.93 8.55 11.65
CA TYR A 14 -7.76 7.74 11.96
C TYR A 14 -6.45 8.47 11.71
N VAL A 15 -6.35 9.23 10.61
CA VAL A 15 -5.08 9.89 10.25
C VAL A 15 -4.72 11.03 11.19
N LYS A 16 -5.69 11.68 11.84
CA LYS A 16 -5.45 12.78 12.79
C LYS A 16 -4.59 12.41 13.99
N GLU A 17 -4.56 11.15 14.36
CA GLU A 17 -3.69 10.65 15.43
C GLU A 17 -2.20 10.70 15.05
N TYR A 18 -1.89 10.74 13.74
CA TYR A 18 -0.54 10.70 13.21
C TYR A 18 -0.01 12.06 12.75
N GLY A 19 -0.85 13.08 12.70
CA GLY A 19 -0.44 14.42 12.30
C GLY A 19 -1.57 15.25 11.69
N SER A 20 -1.23 16.44 11.22
CA SER A 20 -2.17 17.38 10.59
C SER A 20 -1.88 17.64 9.11
N ARG A 21 -0.66 17.30 8.63
CA ARG A 21 -0.23 17.55 7.26
C ARG A 21 0.38 16.31 6.63
N PHE A 22 -0.16 15.90 5.49
CA PHE A 22 0.19 14.64 4.84
C PHE A 22 0.56 14.83 3.37
N MET A 23 1.40 13.93 2.85
CA MET A 23 1.50 13.67 1.42
C MET A 23 0.63 12.45 1.08
N VAL A 24 -0.26 12.61 0.11
CA VAL A 24 -1.08 11.52 -0.42
C VAL A 24 -0.40 11.00 -1.69
N VAL A 25 0.18 9.81 -1.60
CA VAL A 25 0.72 9.09 -2.77
C VAL A 25 -0.42 8.30 -3.37
N MET A 26 -0.88 8.70 -4.55
CA MET A 26 -2.11 8.17 -5.13
C MET A 26 -1.89 7.65 -6.56
N ASP A 27 -2.43 6.47 -6.87
CA ASP A 27 -2.45 5.98 -8.25
C ASP A 27 -3.35 6.88 -9.11
N PRO A 28 -2.85 7.48 -10.20
CA PRO A 28 -3.61 8.46 -11.01
C PRO A 28 -4.92 7.88 -11.56
N VAL A 29 -4.99 6.58 -11.84
CA VAL A 29 -6.20 5.91 -12.34
C VAL A 29 -7.41 6.08 -11.39
N LEU A 30 -7.17 6.31 -10.11
CA LEU A 30 -8.24 6.48 -9.12
C LEU A 30 -9.05 7.77 -9.33
N LYS A 31 -8.45 8.78 -9.96
CA LYS A 31 -9.16 10.00 -10.38
C LYS A 31 -10.11 9.68 -11.53
N ASP A 32 -9.64 8.92 -12.51
CA ASP A 32 -10.40 8.57 -13.71
C ASP A 32 -11.62 7.71 -13.40
N VAL A 33 -11.50 6.82 -12.40
CA VAL A 33 -12.60 5.94 -11.96
C VAL A 33 -13.46 6.53 -10.82
N GLY A 34 -13.21 7.78 -10.42
CA GLY A 34 -14.00 8.49 -9.40
C GLY A 34 -13.82 7.96 -7.97
N LEU A 35 -12.76 7.21 -7.69
CA LEU A 35 -12.47 6.71 -6.34
C LEU A 35 -11.67 7.70 -5.50
N ALA A 36 -10.93 8.62 -6.14
CA ALA A 36 -10.13 9.61 -5.43
C ALA A 36 -10.99 10.43 -4.45
N ASP A 37 -12.17 10.86 -4.87
CA ASP A 37 -13.07 11.69 -4.06
C ASP A 37 -13.54 10.97 -2.79
N LYS A 38 -13.77 9.66 -2.85
CA LYS A 38 -14.18 8.87 -1.66
C LYS A 38 -13.14 8.94 -0.53
N ILE A 39 -11.89 9.20 -0.87
CA ILE A 39 -10.76 9.25 0.06
C ILE A 39 -10.42 10.69 0.43
N LEU A 40 -10.44 11.60 -0.56
CA LEU A 40 -10.04 12.99 -0.36
C LEU A 40 -11.13 13.82 0.30
N GLN A 41 -12.41 13.58 0.00
CA GLN A 41 -13.53 14.31 0.61
C GLN A 41 -13.55 14.20 2.14
N PRO A 42 -13.42 13.00 2.77
CA PRO A 42 -13.35 12.89 4.22
C PRO A 42 -12.16 13.64 4.84
N LEU A 43 -11.02 13.76 4.12
CA LEU A 43 -9.87 14.53 4.59
C LEU A 43 -10.20 16.03 4.59
N ASN A 44 -10.80 16.53 3.50
CA ASN A 44 -11.22 17.92 3.36
C ASN A 44 -12.26 18.32 4.41
N GLU A 45 -13.28 17.50 4.64
CA GLU A 45 -14.35 17.76 5.62
C GLU A 45 -13.83 17.94 7.04
N ARG A 46 -12.68 17.36 7.36
CA ARG A 46 -12.06 17.49 8.67
C ARG A 46 -10.84 18.39 8.72
N ASN A 47 -10.62 19.19 7.67
CA ASN A 47 -9.49 20.10 7.58
C ASN A 47 -8.13 19.40 7.83
N VAL A 48 -7.93 18.22 7.24
CA VAL A 48 -6.62 17.58 7.17
C VAL A 48 -5.86 18.20 6.01
N ASP A 49 -4.71 18.78 6.29
CA ASP A 49 -3.90 19.42 5.24
C ASP A 49 -3.15 18.33 4.45
N TYR A 50 -3.23 18.37 3.12
CA TYR A 50 -2.52 17.41 2.28
C TYR A 50 -2.18 17.98 0.89
N PHE A 51 -1.18 17.40 0.27
CA PHE A 51 -0.96 17.51 -1.18
C PHE A 51 -0.83 16.12 -1.80
N ILE A 52 -1.10 16.04 -3.10
CA ILE A 52 -1.13 14.76 -3.82
C ILE A 52 0.16 14.61 -4.63
N PHE A 53 0.74 13.43 -4.57
CA PHE A 53 1.77 12.96 -5.48
C PHE A 53 1.21 11.77 -6.28
N ASP A 54 0.98 11.97 -7.57
CA ASP A 54 0.36 11.00 -8.49
C ASP A 54 1.20 10.74 -9.76
N GLU A 55 2.44 11.19 -9.78
CA GLU A 55 3.38 10.92 -10.86
C GLU A 55 3.93 9.47 -10.80
N LEU A 56 3.04 8.48 -10.96
CA LEU A 56 3.35 7.06 -10.80
C LEU A 56 3.36 6.31 -12.14
N ASN A 57 3.99 6.84 -13.18
CA ASN A 57 3.83 6.32 -14.54
C ASN A 57 4.59 4.99 -14.80
N ASP A 58 5.81 4.83 -14.27
CA ASP A 58 6.75 3.77 -14.66
C ASP A 58 6.98 2.70 -13.56
N GLY A 59 5.98 2.38 -12.77
CA GLY A 59 6.14 1.48 -11.62
C GLY A 59 6.71 2.20 -10.39
N ALA A 60 7.13 1.44 -9.39
CA ALA A 60 7.78 1.99 -8.19
C ALA A 60 9.28 2.17 -8.45
N ASN A 61 9.66 3.24 -9.14
CA ASN A 61 11.05 3.45 -9.53
C ASN A 61 11.76 4.49 -8.65
N SER A 62 13.07 4.38 -8.57
CA SER A 62 13.92 5.19 -7.68
C SER A 62 13.89 6.69 -7.99
N LYS A 63 13.68 7.11 -9.25
CA LYS A 63 13.56 8.54 -9.60
C LYS A 63 12.29 9.16 -9.01
N GLN A 64 11.16 8.48 -9.13
CA GLN A 64 9.89 8.93 -8.57
C GLN A 64 9.95 9.00 -7.04
N ILE A 65 10.61 8.00 -6.41
CA ILE A 65 10.81 8.02 -4.96
C ILE A 65 11.66 9.22 -4.54
N GLN A 66 12.72 9.54 -5.28
CA GLN A 66 13.55 10.71 -5.00
C GLN A 66 12.74 12.01 -5.11
N GLN A 67 11.97 12.19 -6.18
CA GLN A 67 11.08 13.35 -6.37
C GLN A 67 10.05 13.46 -5.24
N ALA A 68 9.36 12.35 -4.93
CA ALA A 68 8.38 12.32 -3.87
C ALA A 68 9.00 12.65 -2.49
N LEU A 69 10.21 12.16 -2.21
CA LEU A 69 10.94 12.45 -0.99
C LEU A 69 11.31 13.93 -0.86
N GLU A 70 11.78 14.54 -1.95
CA GLU A 70 12.09 15.98 -1.99
C GLU A 70 10.84 16.81 -1.74
N LEU A 71 9.72 16.51 -2.39
CA LEU A 71 8.44 17.18 -2.18
C LEU A 71 7.92 16.99 -0.74
N ALA A 72 8.03 15.79 -0.19
CA ALA A 72 7.62 15.52 1.18
C ALA A 72 8.43 16.36 2.19
N LYS A 73 9.75 16.48 2.00
CA LYS A 73 10.62 17.28 2.84
C LYS A 73 10.31 18.78 2.71
N GLN A 74 10.13 19.28 1.49
CA GLN A 74 9.74 20.70 1.24
C GLN A 74 8.37 21.01 1.80
N GLY A 75 7.44 20.06 1.76
CA GLY A 75 6.10 20.20 2.29
C GLY A 75 6.01 20.07 3.81
N TYR A 76 7.09 19.72 4.50
CA TYR A 76 7.11 19.51 5.96
C TYR A 76 5.99 18.55 6.41
N VAL A 77 5.79 17.46 5.70
CA VAL A 77 4.73 16.50 6.03
C VAL A 77 5.03 15.74 7.32
N GLN A 78 3.98 15.38 8.02
CA GLN A 78 4.04 14.64 9.30
C GLN A 78 3.69 13.17 9.12
N GLY A 79 3.18 12.79 7.95
CA GLY A 79 2.87 11.41 7.59
C GLY A 79 2.58 11.26 6.10
N ILE A 80 2.49 10.02 5.67
CA ILE A 80 2.21 9.63 4.28
C ILE A 80 0.92 8.81 4.24
N ILE A 81 0.03 9.16 3.32
CA ILE A 81 -1.18 8.37 3.01
C ILE A 81 -0.95 7.74 1.64
N ALA A 82 -0.85 6.42 1.58
CA ALA A 82 -0.69 5.66 0.34
C ALA A 82 -2.03 5.13 -0.14
N VAL A 83 -2.44 5.49 -1.34
CA VAL A 83 -3.73 5.10 -1.92
C VAL A 83 -3.52 4.44 -3.27
N GLY A 84 -3.85 3.17 -3.39
CA GLY A 84 -3.68 2.44 -4.65
C GLY A 84 -3.22 1.01 -4.49
N GLY A 85 -2.58 0.49 -5.54
CA GLY A 85 -1.97 -0.84 -5.56
C GLY A 85 -0.52 -0.84 -5.07
N THR A 86 0.16 -1.96 -5.30
CA THR A 86 1.56 -2.19 -4.87
C THR A 86 2.51 -1.05 -5.24
N LYS A 87 2.33 -0.44 -6.42
CA LYS A 87 3.16 0.68 -6.88
C LYS A 87 3.10 1.89 -5.94
N ALA A 88 1.90 2.38 -5.66
CA ALA A 88 1.69 3.52 -4.77
C ALA A 88 2.14 3.20 -3.33
N LEU A 89 1.82 2.00 -2.84
CA LEU A 89 2.20 1.55 -1.51
C LEU A 89 3.72 1.46 -1.34
N ASN A 90 4.45 0.91 -2.33
CA ASN A 90 5.91 0.79 -2.25
C ASN A 90 6.61 2.14 -2.33
N ILE A 91 6.16 3.06 -3.20
CA ILE A 91 6.71 4.43 -3.26
C ILE A 91 6.50 5.13 -1.91
N ALA A 92 5.29 5.10 -1.38
CA ALA A 92 4.96 5.71 -0.11
C ALA A 92 5.79 5.13 1.05
N SER A 93 5.97 3.79 1.07
CA SER A 93 6.81 3.12 2.07
C SER A 93 8.26 3.55 1.98
N ALA A 94 8.83 3.66 0.77
CA ALA A 94 10.20 4.12 0.58
C ALA A 94 10.39 5.58 1.03
N VAL A 95 9.43 6.47 0.69
CA VAL A 95 9.46 7.87 1.11
C VAL A 95 9.36 7.99 2.63
N ALA A 96 8.42 7.28 3.26
CA ALA A 96 8.27 7.27 4.71
C ALA A 96 9.54 6.78 5.43
N ALA A 97 10.16 5.72 4.89
CA ALA A 97 11.38 5.15 5.44
C ALA A 97 12.59 6.09 5.36
N LEU A 98 12.69 6.88 4.28
CA LEU A 98 13.85 7.73 3.98
C LEU A 98 13.72 9.16 4.50
N PHE A 99 12.54 9.58 4.93
CA PHE A 99 12.26 10.98 5.24
C PHE A 99 13.24 11.59 6.25
N ASN A 100 13.54 10.89 7.32
CA ASN A 100 14.42 11.32 8.40
C ASN A 100 15.89 10.90 8.19
N GLU A 101 16.19 10.14 7.13
CA GLU A 101 17.54 9.70 6.85
C GLU A 101 18.38 10.80 6.17
N SER A 102 19.71 10.69 6.35
CA SER A 102 20.69 11.60 5.75
C SER A 102 21.19 11.12 4.38
N PHE A 103 20.79 9.94 3.97
CA PHE A 103 21.12 9.30 2.69
C PHE A 103 19.85 9.10 1.86
N GLY A 104 20.00 8.71 0.59
CA GLY A 104 18.92 8.63 -0.37
C GLY A 104 18.54 7.21 -0.78
N ILE A 105 17.63 7.12 -1.75
CA ILE A 105 17.12 5.85 -2.25
C ILE A 105 18.22 4.97 -2.85
N TYR A 106 19.20 5.56 -3.53
CA TYR A 106 20.26 4.79 -4.17
C TYR A 106 21.18 4.10 -3.18
N ASP A 107 21.44 4.73 -2.03
CA ASP A 107 22.21 4.10 -0.96
C ASP A 107 21.49 2.86 -0.43
N CYS A 108 20.15 2.93 -0.31
CA CYS A 108 19.34 1.79 0.10
C CYS A 108 19.33 0.66 -0.93
N LEU A 109 19.26 0.99 -2.22
CA LEU A 109 19.33 0.00 -3.31
C LEU A 109 20.73 -0.62 -3.44
N ASP A 110 21.76 0.03 -2.89
CA ASP A 110 23.12 -0.48 -2.80
C ASP A 110 23.42 -1.18 -1.46
N GLY A 111 22.41 -1.33 -0.59
CA GLY A 111 22.47 -2.17 0.61
C GLY A 111 22.40 -1.46 1.95
N THR A 112 22.38 -0.12 1.97
CA THR A 112 22.18 0.64 3.21
C THR A 112 20.76 0.43 3.73
N VAL A 113 20.62 0.29 5.05
CA VAL A 113 19.33 0.04 5.69
C VAL A 113 18.92 1.28 6.50
N PRO A 114 17.70 1.80 6.31
CA PRO A 114 17.17 2.88 7.14
C PRO A 114 17.10 2.49 8.61
N THR A 115 17.56 3.38 9.49
CA THR A 115 17.66 3.14 10.93
C THR A 115 16.89 4.14 11.77
N LYS A 116 16.67 5.34 11.24
CA LYS A 116 15.89 6.36 11.93
C LYS A 116 14.41 6.03 11.89
N GLU A 117 13.65 6.65 12.77
CA GLU A 117 12.19 6.50 12.78
C GLU A 117 11.58 6.96 11.45
N ALA A 118 10.77 6.11 10.86
CA ALA A 118 10.04 6.42 9.64
C ALA A 118 8.89 7.39 9.92
N LEU A 119 8.45 8.16 8.91
CA LEU A 119 7.17 8.85 9.01
C LEU A 119 6.02 7.85 9.18
N PRO A 120 4.96 8.21 9.91
CA PRO A 120 3.74 7.40 9.95
C PRO A 120 3.21 7.15 8.54
N LEU A 121 3.05 5.88 8.19
CA LEU A 121 2.49 5.46 6.90
C LEU A 121 1.09 4.89 7.12
N ILE A 122 0.13 5.49 6.43
CA ILE A 122 -1.27 5.05 6.38
C ILE A 122 -1.53 4.47 4.99
N CYS A 123 -1.96 3.22 4.92
CA CYS A 123 -2.21 2.52 3.66
C CYS A 123 -3.71 2.34 3.42
N VAL A 124 -4.16 2.75 2.24
CA VAL A 124 -5.51 2.56 1.72
C VAL A 124 -5.42 1.78 0.42
N PRO A 125 -5.30 0.45 0.49
CA PRO A 125 -5.19 -0.37 -0.71
C PRO A 125 -6.51 -0.38 -1.49
N THR A 126 -6.41 -0.31 -2.82
CA THR A 126 -7.52 -0.40 -3.76
C THR A 126 -7.51 -1.73 -4.53
N THR A 127 -6.71 -2.67 -4.09
CA THR A 127 -6.58 -4.03 -4.61
C THR A 127 -6.21 -4.99 -3.49
N ILE A 128 -6.53 -6.27 -3.63
CA ILE A 128 -6.09 -7.33 -2.70
C ILE A 128 -4.66 -7.80 -2.99
N ARG A 129 -4.07 -7.41 -4.12
CA ARG A 129 -2.68 -7.73 -4.49
C ARG A 129 -1.68 -6.82 -3.80
N ILE A 130 -1.46 -7.05 -2.50
CA ILE A 130 -0.61 -6.21 -1.65
C ILE A 130 0.36 -7.04 -0.78
N PRO A 131 1.13 -7.98 -1.35
CA PRO A 131 1.93 -8.94 -0.57
C PRO A 131 3.02 -8.27 0.28
N PHE A 132 3.40 -7.02 -0.02
CA PHE A 132 4.46 -6.29 0.67
C PHE A 132 3.96 -5.30 1.71
N LEU A 133 2.63 -5.19 1.92
CA LEU A 133 2.04 -4.17 2.81
C LEU A 133 2.62 -4.19 4.24
N PHE A 134 2.85 -5.38 4.78
CA PHE A 134 3.41 -5.56 6.13
C PHE A 134 4.83 -6.14 6.12
N ASN A 135 5.43 -6.26 4.93
CA ASN A 135 6.77 -6.80 4.79
C ASN A 135 7.80 -5.67 4.99
N PRO A 136 8.86 -5.89 5.79
CA PRO A 136 9.96 -4.93 5.92
C PRO A 136 10.89 -4.89 4.70
N VAL A 137 10.51 -5.54 3.61
CA VAL A 137 11.25 -5.54 2.34
C VAL A 137 10.28 -5.25 1.19
N ILE A 138 10.59 -4.25 0.38
CA ILE A 138 9.78 -3.82 -0.75
C ILE A 138 10.56 -3.89 -2.06
N PRO A 139 9.94 -4.37 -3.16
CA PRO A 139 10.56 -4.36 -4.47
C PRO A 139 10.43 -2.97 -5.12
N LEU A 140 11.53 -2.48 -5.68
CA LEU A 140 11.62 -1.19 -6.36
C LEU A 140 12.43 -1.35 -7.66
N ILE A 141 12.17 -0.50 -8.63
CA ILE A 141 12.94 -0.45 -9.86
C ILE A 141 14.10 0.54 -9.68
N ASP A 142 15.34 0.05 -9.79
CA ASP A 142 16.52 0.92 -9.84
C ASP A 142 16.63 1.55 -11.23
N ALA A 143 16.35 2.84 -11.32
CA ALA A 143 16.37 3.57 -12.59
C ALA A 143 17.75 3.69 -13.22
N ARG A 144 18.84 3.37 -12.51
CA ARG A 144 20.21 3.36 -13.04
C ARG A 144 20.45 2.16 -13.96
N CYS A 145 19.83 1.03 -13.67
CA CYS A 145 20.02 -0.22 -14.42
C CYS A 145 18.72 -0.86 -14.91
N ASN A 146 17.58 -0.26 -14.59
CA ASN A 146 16.25 -0.76 -14.93
C ASN A 146 15.98 -2.20 -14.42
N GLN A 147 16.49 -2.51 -13.23
CA GLN A 147 16.32 -3.81 -12.59
C GLN A 147 15.53 -3.67 -11.30
N ILE A 148 14.79 -4.73 -10.94
CA ILE A 148 14.11 -4.80 -9.64
C ILE A 148 15.15 -5.10 -8.57
N LYS A 149 15.21 -4.25 -7.57
CA LYS A 149 15.99 -4.44 -6.35
C LYS A 149 15.09 -4.43 -5.12
N LEU A 150 15.52 -5.09 -4.08
CA LEU A 150 14.81 -5.16 -2.80
C LEU A 150 15.38 -4.11 -1.83
N MET A 151 14.53 -3.20 -1.38
CA MET A 151 14.86 -2.24 -0.33
C MET A 151 14.32 -2.73 1.01
N LYS A 152 15.15 -2.70 2.04
CA LYS A 152 14.69 -2.90 3.42
C LYS A 152 14.12 -1.59 3.96
N VAL A 153 13.00 -1.70 4.67
CA VAL A 153 12.36 -0.59 5.38
C VAL A 153 12.25 -0.94 6.87
N GLN A 154 11.90 0.02 7.70
CA GLN A 154 11.70 -0.22 9.13
C GLN A 154 10.55 -1.22 9.34
N LYS A 155 10.69 -2.05 10.37
CA LYS A 155 9.59 -2.93 10.79
C LYS A 155 8.40 -2.08 11.24
N GLU A 156 7.19 -2.56 10.96
CA GLU A 156 5.94 -1.89 11.36
C GLU A 156 5.82 -0.44 10.85
N ILE A 157 6.39 -0.16 9.67
CA ILE A 157 6.30 1.16 9.04
C ILE A 157 4.84 1.54 8.74
N CYS A 158 4.00 0.58 8.33
CA CYS A 158 2.57 0.76 8.16
C CYS A 158 1.89 0.85 9.54
N LYS A 159 1.55 2.06 9.96
CA LYS A 159 0.86 2.30 11.24
C LYS A 159 -0.63 2.02 11.16
N LEU A 160 -1.23 2.21 9.99
CA LEU A 160 -2.64 1.99 9.75
C LEU A 160 -2.87 1.44 8.34
N ALA A 161 -3.60 0.34 8.24
CA ALA A 161 -4.14 -0.16 6.96
C ALA A 161 -5.67 -0.05 7.01
N VAL A 162 -6.25 0.70 6.07
CA VAL A 162 -7.70 0.87 5.88
C VAL A 162 -8.11 0.06 4.66
N MET A 163 -8.68 -1.11 4.90
CA MET A 163 -9.07 -2.06 3.85
C MET A 163 -10.58 -1.99 3.64
N ASP A 164 -10.98 -1.32 2.56
CA ASP A 164 -12.37 -1.09 2.19
C ASP A 164 -12.74 -1.89 0.95
N SER A 165 -13.67 -2.84 1.10
CA SER A 165 -14.12 -3.69 -0.01
C SER A 165 -14.76 -2.90 -1.15
N THR A 166 -15.36 -1.74 -0.87
CA THR A 166 -15.99 -0.89 -1.91
C THR A 166 -14.99 -0.25 -2.87
N LEU A 167 -13.71 -0.13 -2.49
CA LEU A 167 -12.64 0.35 -3.36
C LEU A 167 -12.20 -0.72 -4.37
N ILE A 168 -12.27 -1.99 -3.96
CA ILE A 168 -11.89 -3.15 -4.79
C ILE A 168 -12.96 -3.46 -5.84
N ALA A 169 -14.22 -3.12 -5.56
CA ALA A 169 -15.34 -3.37 -6.46
C ALA A 169 -15.21 -2.69 -7.85
N SER A 170 -14.37 -1.66 -7.95
CA SER A 170 -14.11 -0.94 -9.21
C SER A 170 -13.22 -1.70 -10.21
N LEU A 171 -12.60 -2.79 -9.81
CA LEU A 171 -11.76 -3.62 -10.68
C LEU A 171 -12.64 -4.32 -11.73
N THR A 172 -12.11 -4.47 -12.95
CA THR A 172 -12.77 -5.27 -14.00
C THR A 172 -12.81 -6.75 -13.61
N GLU A 173 -13.75 -7.51 -14.16
CA GLU A 173 -13.89 -8.96 -13.89
C GLU A 173 -12.58 -9.73 -14.20
N ASN A 174 -11.91 -9.39 -15.30
CA ASN A 174 -10.62 -10.01 -15.63
C ASN A 174 -9.53 -9.69 -14.58
N GLN A 175 -9.51 -8.46 -14.06
CA GLN A 175 -8.58 -8.08 -12.99
C GLN A 175 -8.93 -8.82 -11.71
N LYS A 176 -10.20 -8.89 -11.32
CA LYS A 176 -10.66 -9.62 -10.13
C LYS A 176 -10.26 -11.09 -10.22
N SER A 177 -10.54 -11.75 -11.34
CA SER A 177 -10.21 -13.17 -11.56
C SER A 177 -8.70 -13.43 -11.48
N SER A 178 -7.88 -12.58 -12.15
CA SER A 178 -6.43 -12.71 -12.13
C SER A 178 -5.84 -12.50 -10.73
N ILE A 179 -6.29 -11.46 -10.03
CA ILE A 179 -5.82 -11.14 -8.67
C ILE A 179 -6.28 -12.22 -7.68
N SER A 180 -7.49 -12.74 -7.84
CA SER A 180 -8.01 -13.82 -7.01
C SER A 180 -7.17 -15.08 -7.13
N LEU A 181 -6.85 -15.49 -8.37
CA LEU A 181 -5.99 -16.66 -8.61
C LEU A 181 -4.58 -16.46 -8.03
N GLU A 182 -3.99 -15.28 -8.20
CA GLU A 182 -2.70 -14.94 -7.61
C GLU A 182 -2.75 -15.01 -6.07
N THR A 183 -3.82 -14.51 -5.46
CA THR A 183 -4.01 -14.55 -4.00
C THR A 183 -4.11 -15.99 -3.49
N LEU A 184 -4.82 -16.85 -4.23
CA LEU A 184 -4.89 -18.28 -3.91
C LEU A 184 -3.50 -18.93 -3.99
N CYS A 185 -2.73 -18.65 -5.04
CA CYS A 185 -1.36 -19.17 -5.17
C CYS A 185 -0.46 -18.71 -4.01
N ILE A 186 -0.56 -17.44 -3.60
CA ILE A 186 0.18 -16.90 -2.46
C ILE A 186 -0.24 -17.58 -1.15
N ALA A 187 -1.54 -17.85 -0.96
CA ALA A 187 -2.03 -18.56 0.22
C ALA A 187 -1.48 -20.00 0.29
N VAL A 188 -1.45 -20.70 -0.85
CA VAL A 188 -0.86 -22.06 -0.92
C VAL A 188 0.64 -22.01 -0.66
N GLU A 189 1.39 -21.06 -1.25
CA GLU A 189 2.82 -20.89 -1.00
C GLU A 189 3.11 -20.60 0.47
N ALA A 190 2.31 -19.74 1.11
CA ALA A 190 2.46 -19.40 2.52
C ALA A 190 2.17 -20.62 3.42
N TYR A 191 1.14 -21.42 3.10
CA TYR A 191 0.79 -22.65 3.82
C TYR A 191 1.91 -23.69 3.76
N LEU A 192 2.57 -23.82 2.61
CA LEU A 192 3.68 -24.76 2.41
C LEU A 192 5.04 -24.22 2.90
N SER A 193 5.08 -23.00 3.40
CA SER A 193 6.32 -22.36 3.85
C SER A 193 6.89 -23.05 5.10
N GLN A 194 8.21 -23.23 5.13
CA GLN A 194 8.90 -23.70 6.35
C GLN A 194 8.79 -22.72 7.53
N LYS A 195 8.38 -21.47 7.28
CA LYS A 195 8.14 -20.42 8.28
C LYS A 195 6.67 -20.31 8.66
N ALA A 196 5.84 -21.21 8.19
CA ALA A 196 4.42 -21.24 8.52
C ALA A 196 4.20 -21.34 10.03
N SER A 197 3.12 -20.74 10.49
CA SER A 197 2.71 -20.74 11.90
C SER A 197 1.22 -21.08 11.98
N PHE A 198 0.76 -21.48 13.15
CA PHE A 198 -0.65 -21.77 13.36
C PHE A 198 -1.58 -20.65 12.84
N PHE A 199 -1.23 -19.40 13.08
CA PHE A 199 -2.05 -18.27 12.61
C PHE A 199 -2.00 -18.09 11.09
N SER A 200 -0.80 -18.22 10.47
CA SER A 200 -0.69 -18.14 9.01
C SER A 200 -1.48 -19.25 8.33
N ASP A 201 -1.38 -20.47 8.86
CA ASP A 201 -2.08 -21.65 8.32
C ASP A 201 -3.59 -21.48 8.39
N MET A 202 -4.11 -21.03 9.53
CA MET A 202 -5.53 -20.73 9.70
C MET A 202 -6.05 -19.69 8.66
N PHE A 203 -5.28 -18.64 8.39
CA PHE A 203 -5.66 -17.66 7.37
C PHE A 203 -5.56 -18.22 5.94
N CYS A 204 -4.55 -19.05 5.66
CA CYS A 204 -4.39 -19.71 4.36
C CYS A 204 -5.52 -20.70 4.09
N GLU A 205 -5.87 -21.53 5.07
CA GLU A 205 -6.99 -22.47 4.99
C GLU A 205 -8.31 -21.73 4.77
N LYS A 206 -8.55 -20.64 5.52
CA LYS A 206 -9.77 -19.86 5.35
C LYS A 206 -9.84 -19.17 3.99
N SER A 207 -8.70 -18.68 3.47
CA SER A 207 -8.60 -18.17 2.10
C SER A 207 -8.99 -19.24 1.09
N ALA A 208 -8.40 -20.44 1.17
CA ALA A 208 -8.69 -21.55 0.25
C ALA A 208 -10.15 -21.97 0.30
N GLU A 209 -10.74 -22.03 1.50
CA GLU A 209 -12.18 -22.33 1.69
C GLU A 209 -13.07 -21.29 0.96
N LEU A 210 -12.76 -20.00 1.12
CA LEU A 210 -13.52 -18.92 0.46
C LEU A 210 -13.44 -19.02 -1.06
N PHE A 211 -12.27 -19.36 -1.61
CA PHE A 211 -12.12 -19.62 -3.05
C PHE A 211 -12.89 -20.85 -3.50
N GLY A 212 -12.91 -21.91 -2.70
CA GLY A 212 -13.71 -23.10 -2.97
C GLY A 212 -15.20 -22.78 -3.14
N TYR A 213 -15.76 -22.00 -2.22
CA TYR A 213 -17.16 -21.55 -2.32
C TYR A 213 -17.44 -20.70 -3.58
N ALA A 214 -16.49 -19.88 -3.99
CA ALA A 214 -16.65 -19.07 -5.20
C ALA A 214 -16.61 -19.92 -6.48
N LEU A 215 -15.76 -20.93 -6.53
CA LEU A 215 -15.63 -21.85 -7.66
C LEU A 215 -16.86 -22.76 -7.80
N ASP A 216 -17.44 -23.21 -6.70
CA ASP A 216 -18.65 -24.03 -6.68
C ASP A 216 -19.92 -23.24 -7.00
N GLY A 217 -19.84 -21.92 -7.13
CA GLY A 217 -21.00 -21.04 -7.37
C GLY A 217 -22.00 -21.01 -6.20
N SER A 218 -21.63 -21.60 -5.04
CA SER A 218 -22.51 -21.70 -3.87
C SER A 218 -22.65 -20.40 -3.09
N LYS A 219 -21.69 -19.47 -3.25
CA LYS A 219 -21.77 -18.09 -2.79
C LYS A 219 -21.04 -17.21 -3.79
N SER A 220 -21.69 -16.14 -4.26
CA SER A 220 -20.96 -15.06 -4.90
C SER A 220 -19.92 -14.53 -3.90
N LEU A 221 -18.67 -14.38 -4.31
CA LEU A 221 -17.75 -13.53 -3.61
C LEU A 221 -18.29 -12.09 -3.68
N GLU A 222 -19.30 -11.79 -2.90
CA GLU A 222 -19.63 -10.40 -2.58
C GLU A 222 -18.51 -9.89 -1.70
N ILE A 223 -17.50 -9.33 -2.37
CA ILE A 223 -16.39 -8.62 -1.76
C ILE A 223 -16.81 -7.17 -1.58
#